data_9ed673ca503710bafe80771acf6c2195
#
_entry.id   9ed673ca503710bafe80771acf6c2195
#
_cell.length_a   1.000
_cell.length_b   1.000
_cell.length_c   1.000
_cell.angle_alpha   90.00
_cell.angle_beta   90.00
_cell.angle_gamma   90.00
#
_symmetry.space_group_name_H-M   'P 1'
#
loop_
_entity.id
_entity.type
_entity.pdbx_description
1 polymer ?
#
loop_
_entity_poly.entity_id
_entity_poly.type
_entity_poly.pdbx_seq_one_letter_code
_entity_poly.pdbx_strand_id
1 'polypeptide(L)'
;SNVFRSLSENSLGYNNLIYIATILAEFEGLKDRYTTPRILLIEELEAHLHPQLQIKLLQYLQKQATDFNIQVIITTHSSLLAASVPLESIIVLSKTKEDISITPLIECGIDKSALKFLNRWLDATKTALFFSKGNIFVEGIAEAILIPELAKIYLRKQKEAGLTKISSLEEAGISVINMNGIYFHYFMQLYDGY
;
A
#
# COMPACT_ATOMS: atom_id res chain seq x y z
N SER A 1 12.96 32.13 -20.50
CA SER A 1 13.00 31.48 -21.83
C SER A 1 12.34 30.11 -21.70
N ASN A 2 11.22 29.91 -22.40
CA ASN A 2 10.58 28.60 -22.51
C ASN A 2 11.52 27.71 -23.36
N VAL A 3 12.26 26.85 -22.72
CA VAL A 3 13.07 25.83 -23.41
C VAL A 3 12.14 24.64 -23.66
N PHE A 4 11.75 24.43 -24.91
CA PHE A 4 11.08 23.20 -25.32
C PHE A 4 12.09 22.07 -25.26
N ARG A 5 11.81 21.06 -24.42
CA ARG A 5 12.61 19.83 -24.33
C ARG A 5 11.85 18.68 -24.96
N SER A 6 12.56 17.77 -25.59
CA SER A 6 11.98 16.50 -26.06
C SER A 6 11.54 15.65 -24.88
N LEU A 7 10.47 14.88 -25.04
CA LEU A 7 10.04 13.89 -24.03
C LEU A 7 11.16 12.87 -23.71
N SER A 8 12.03 12.59 -24.66
CA SER A 8 13.18 11.71 -24.48
C SER A 8 14.27 12.27 -23.52
N GLU A 9 14.23 13.59 -23.26
CA GLU A 9 15.15 14.26 -22.32
C GLU A 9 14.63 14.29 -20.88
N ASN A 10 13.37 13.92 -20.68
CA ASN A 10 12.74 13.85 -19.36
C ASN A 10 13.05 12.51 -18.67
N SER A 11 13.01 12.50 -17.33
CA SER A 11 12.98 11.25 -16.58
C SER A 11 11.69 10.47 -16.82
N LEU A 12 11.73 9.14 -16.65
CA LEU A 12 10.55 8.28 -16.80
C LEU A 12 9.40 8.73 -15.88
N GLY A 13 9.69 9.16 -14.65
CA GLY A 13 8.67 9.66 -13.73
C GLY A 13 7.96 10.91 -14.25
N TYR A 14 8.69 11.85 -14.86
CA TYR A 14 8.07 13.03 -15.50
C TYR A 14 7.21 12.66 -16.69
N ASN A 15 7.66 11.71 -17.50
CA ASN A 15 6.87 11.24 -18.65
C ASN A 15 5.55 10.58 -18.20
N ASN A 16 5.58 9.79 -17.12
CA ASN A 16 4.37 9.22 -16.51
C ASN A 16 3.40 10.30 -16.03
N LEU A 17 3.90 11.36 -15.38
CA LEU A 17 3.07 12.48 -14.94
C LEU A 17 2.41 13.20 -16.12
N ILE A 18 3.16 13.46 -17.20
CA ILE A 18 2.62 14.09 -18.42
C ILE A 18 1.55 13.20 -19.05
N TYR A 19 1.79 11.88 -19.12
CA TYR A 19 0.84 10.92 -19.66
C TYR A 19 -0.47 10.91 -18.87
N ILE A 20 -0.40 10.81 -17.52
CA ILE A 20 -1.58 10.86 -16.65
C ILE A 20 -2.33 12.19 -16.82
N ALA A 21 -1.61 13.31 -16.85
CA ALA A 21 -2.20 14.63 -17.05
C ALA A 21 -2.94 14.74 -18.41
N THR A 22 -2.39 14.14 -19.45
CA THR A 22 -3.02 14.11 -20.80
C THR A 22 -4.32 13.32 -20.78
N ILE A 23 -4.35 12.14 -20.15
CA ILE A 23 -5.57 11.32 -20.01
C ILE A 23 -6.64 12.07 -19.21
N LEU A 24 -6.24 12.73 -18.10
CA LEU A 24 -7.19 13.49 -17.29
C LEU A 24 -7.76 14.71 -18.05
N ALA A 25 -6.95 15.38 -18.85
CA ALA A 25 -7.43 16.47 -19.73
C ALA A 25 -8.43 15.95 -20.78
N GLU A 26 -8.24 14.75 -21.30
CA GLU A 26 -9.21 14.10 -22.19
C GLU A 26 -10.53 13.81 -21.46
N PHE A 27 -10.47 13.27 -20.23
CA PHE A 27 -11.67 13.04 -19.41
C PHE A 27 -12.42 14.35 -19.10
N GLU A 28 -11.72 15.45 -18.86
CA GLU A 28 -12.30 16.77 -18.69
C GLU A 28 -13.05 17.21 -19.96
N GLY A 29 -12.42 17.10 -21.12
CA GLY A 29 -13.01 17.48 -22.41
C GLY A 29 -14.23 16.63 -22.80
N LEU A 30 -14.37 15.44 -22.21
CA LEU A 30 -15.45 14.50 -22.48
C LEU A 30 -16.55 14.48 -21.41
N LYS A 31 -16.44 15.33 -20.37
CA LYS A 31 -17.31 15.32 -19.19
C LYS A 31 -18.80 15.34 -19.53
N ASP A 32 -19.19 16.17 -20.50
CA ASP A 32 -20.58 16.39 -20.89
C ASP A 32 -21.05 15.50 -22.06
N ARG A 33 -20.17 14.65 -22.61
CA ARG A 33 -20.47 13.86 -23.82
C ARG A 33 -20.90 12.43 -23.53
N TYR A 34 -20.58 11.89 -22.35
CA TYR A 34 -20.82 10.48 -22.01
C TYR A 34 -21.57 10.33 -20.69
N THR A 35 -22.59 9.48 -20.70
CA THR A 35 -23.37 9.06 -19.53
C THR A 35 -22.83 7.76 -18.90
N THR A 36 -21.86 7.12 -19.55
CA THR A 36 -21.27 5.86 -19.09
C THR A 36 -20.25 6.09 -17.97
N PRO A 37 -20.13 5.15 -17.02
CA PRO A 37 -19.07 5.19 -16.01
C PRO A 37 -17.68 5.25 -16.68
N ARG A 38 -16.82 6.11 -16.16
CA ARG A 38 -15.44 6.24 -16.62
C ARG A 38 -14.50 5.68 -15.56
N ILE A 39 -13.56 4.85 -15.98
CA ILE A 39 -12.61 4.19 -15.09
C ILE A 39 -11.19 4.50 -15.58
N LEU A 40 -10.34 4.93 -14.65
CA LEU A 40 -8.90 5.10 -14.87
C LEU A 40 -8.17 4.02 -14.08
N LEU A 41 -7.41 3.19 -14.79
CA LEU A 41 -6.56 2.16 -14.20
C LEU A 41 -5.10 2.63 -14.24
N ILE A 42 -4.42 2.59 -13.10
CA ILE A 42 -3.01 2.98 -12.99
C ILE A 42 -2.26 1.84 -12.29
N GLU A 43 -1.28 1.28 -12.98
CA GLU A 43 -0.36 0.30 -12.39
C GLU A 43 0.85 1.01 -11.78
N GLU A 44 1.21 0.58 -10.56
CA GLU A 44 2.40 1.04 -9.85
C GLU A 44 2.57 2.57 -9.87
N LEU A 45 1.60 3.28 -9.28
CA LEU A 45 1.60 4.76 -9.25
C LEU A 45 2.93 5.34 -8.76
N GLU A 46 3.65 4.62 -7.92
CA GLU A 46 4.96 4.99 -7.36
C GLU A 46 6.12 4.89 -8.35
N ALA A 47 5.95 4.21 -9.48
CA ALA A 47 7.05 3.90 -10.40
C ALA A 47 7.81 5.17 -10.83
N HIS A 48 9.12 5.18 -10.54
CA HIS A 48 10.04 6.29 -10.87
C HIS A 48 9.70 7.65 -10.26
N LEU A 49 8.81 7.71 -9.25
CA LEU A 49 8.44 8.94 -8.57
C LEU A 49 9.05 9.04 -7.17
N HIS A 50 9.56 10.22 -6.84
CA HIS A 50 9.98 10.53 -5.47
C HIS A 50 8.77 10.45 -4.51
N PRO A 51 8.89 9.94 -3.26
CA PRO A 51 7.80 9.75 -2.32
C PRO A 51 6.85 10.95 -2.16
N GLN A 52 7.39 12.16 -2.10
CA GLN A 52 6.56 13.37 -2.01
C GLN A 52 5.70 13.62 -3.26
N LEU A 53 6.19 13.23 -4.45
CA LEU A 53 5.43 13.35 -5.69
C LEU A 53 4.33 12.28 -5.76
N GLN A 54 4.59 11.07 -5.24
CA GLN A 54 3.58 10.01 -5.14
C GLN A 54 2.35 10.50 -4.37
N ILE A 55 2.54 11.11 -3.19
CA ILE A 55 1.45 11.64 -2.36
C ILE A 55 0.71 12.77 -3.09
N LYS A 56 1.44 13.71 -3.69
CA LYS A 56 0.82 14.82 -4.43
C LYS A 56 0.01 14.34 -5.61
N LEU A 57 0.53 13.35 -6.36
CA LEU A 57 -0.18 12.75 -7.49
C LEU A 57 -1.44 12.03 -7.02
N LEU A 58 -1.36 11.24 -5.94
CA LEU A 58 -2.51 10.57 -5.36
C LEU A 58 -3.60 11.57 -4.95
N GLN A 59 -3.24 12.65 -4.23
CA GLN A 59 -4.18 13.70 -3.84
C GLN A 59 -4.80 14.39 -5.05
N TYR A 60 -4.02 14.64 -6.09
CA TYR A 60 -4.52 15.19 -7.34
C TYR A 60 -5.52 14.26 -8.02
N LEU A 61 -5.21 12.95 -8.10
CA LEU A 61 -6.11 11.94 -8.67
C LEU A 61 -7.41 11.83 -7.87
N GLN A 62 -7.36 11.85 -6.54
CA GLN A 62 -8.55 11.85 -5.68
C GLN A 62 -9.47 13.05 -5.98
N LYS A 63 -8.87 14.24 -6.15
CA LYS A 63 -9.62 15.43 -6.53
C LYS A 63 -10.24 15.28 -7.91
N GLN A 64 -9.47 14.86 -8.91
CA GLN A 64 -9.97 14.68 -10.28
C GLN A 64 -11.06 13.60 -10.37
N ALA A 65 -10.94 12.52 -9.56
CA ALA A 65 -11.96 11.48 -9.47
C ALA A 65 -13.32 12.07 -9.08
N THR A 66 -13.32 12.99 -8.11
CA THR A 66 -14.53 13.70 -7.65
C THR A 66 -15.02 14.71 -8.69
N ASP A 67 -14.13 15.57 -9.20
CA ASP A 67 -14.48 16.68 -10.10
C ASP A 67 -15.03 16.17 -11.44
N PHE A 68 -14.53 15.04 -11.93
CA PHE A 68 -14.92 14.48 -13.23
C PHE A 68 -15.86 13.27 -13.13
N ASN A 69 -16.22 12.86 -11.91
CA ASN A 69 -17.03 11.66 -11.67
C ASN A 69 -16.44 10.43 -12.36
N ILE A 70 -15.18 10.14 -12.09
CA ILE A 70 -14.45 8.97 -12.59
C ILE A 70 -14.07 8.06 -11.43
N GLN A 71 -14.06 6.76 -11.68
CA GLN A 71 -13.47 5.78 -10.76
C GLN A 71 -11.99 5.63 -11.08
N VAL A 72 -11.13 5.77 -10.07
CA VAL A 72 -9.68 5.54 -10.20
C VAL A 72 -9.31 4.29 -9.42
N ILE A 73 -8.70 3.32 -10.09
CA ILE A 73 -8.19 2.08 -9.51
C ILE A 73 -6.68 2.09 -9.69
N ILE A 74 -5.95 1.91 -8.58
CA ILE A 74 -4.50 2.01 -8.55
C ILE A 74 -3.93 0.73 -7.96
N THR A 75 -2.96 0.11 -8.63
CA THR A 75 -2.12 -0.91 -8.00
C THR A 75 -0.87 -0.28 -7.42
N THR A 76 -0.42 -0.77 -6.28
CA THR A 76 0.77 -0.24 -5.60
C THR A 76 1.44 -1.29 -4.72
N HIS A 77 2.75 -1.20 -4.59
CA HIS A 77 3.57 -1.89 -3.58
C HIS A 77 4.11 -0.89 -2.52
N SER A 78 3.64 0.36 -2.55
CA SER A 78 4.09 1.42 -1.64
C SER A 78 3.26 1.45 -0.36
N SER A 79 3.88 1.15 0.78
CA SER A 79 3.28 1.34 2.09
C SER A 79 2.90 2.81 2.36
N LEU A 80 3.63 3.74 1.73
CA LEU A 80 3.35 5.18 1.82
C LEU A 80 2.02 5.53 1.14
N LEU A 81 1.76 5.00 -0.06
CA LEU A 81 0.50 5.22 -0.77
C LEU A 81 -0.67 4.54 -0.04
N ALA A 82 -0.48 3.30 0.42
CA ALA A 82 -1.48 2.59 1.22
C ALA A 82 -1.86 3.35 2.50
N ALA A 83 -0.88 3.99 3.17
CA ALA A 83 -1.13 4.83 4.35
C ALA A 83 -1.80 6.19 4.03
N SER A 84 -1.87 6.57 2.76
CA SER A 84 -2.38 7.88 2.33
C SER A 84 -3.82 7.84 1.84
N VAL A 85 -4.47 6.67 1.91
CA VAL A 85 -5.87 6.46 1.53
C VAL A 85 -6.69 5.91 2.70
N PRO A 86 -8.01 6.13 2.73
CA PRO A 86 -8.87 5.47 3.71
C PRO A 86 -8.81 3.95 3.56
N LEU A 87 -8.87 3.24 4.70
CA LEU A 87 -8.83 1.78 4.76
C LEU A 87 -9.91 1.13 3.88
N GLU A 88 -11.07 1.77 3.82
CA GLU A 88 -12.22 1.35 3.03
C GLU A 88 -11.96 1.34 1.52
N SER A 89 -10.92 2.04 1.08
CA SER A 89 -10.51 2.08 -0.33
C SER A 89 -9.46 1.01 -0.68
N ILE A 90 -9.00 0.24 0.30
CA ILE A 90 -7.93 -0.73 0.11
C ILE A 90 -8.52 -2.11 -0.19
N ILE A 91 -7.99 -2.72 -1.25
CA ILE A 91 -8.23 -4.13 -1.60
C ILE A 91 -6.88 -4.83 -1.55
N VAL A 92 -6.75 -5.82 -0.67
CA VAL A 92 -5.51 -6.60 -0.56
C VAL A 92 -5.58 -7.80 -1.50
N LEU A 93 -4.53 -7.94 -2.30
CA LEU A 93 -4.33 -9.08 -3.18
C LEU A 93 -3.23 -9.95 -2.59
N SER A 94 -3.53 -11.19 -2.26
CA SER A 94 -2.53 -12.16 -1.81
C SER A 94 -2.50 -13.39 -2.72
N LYS A 95 -1.28 -13.84 -3.03
CA LYS A 95 -1.06 -15.00 -3.90
C LYS A 95 -0.58 -16.18 -3.07
N THR A 96 -1.35 -17.26 -3.09
CA THR A 96 -0.92 -18.59 -2.65
C THR A 96 -0.30 -19.37 -3.82
N LYS A 97 0.14 -20.62 -3.59
CA LYS A 97 0.70 -21.44 -4.68
C LYS A 97 -0.32 -21.76 -5.79
N GLU A 98 -1.59 -21.83 -5.45
CA GLU A 98 -2.66 -22.32 -6.30
C GLU A 98 -3.71 -21.28 -6.65
N ASP A 99 -3.82 -20.17 -5.88
CA ASP A 99 -4.91 -19.21 -6.04
C ASP A 99 -4.51 -17.77 -5.71
N ILE A 100 -5.35 -16.82 -6.11
CA ILE A 100 -5.24 -15.39 -5.74
C ILE A 100 -6.44 -15.05 -4.88
N SER A 101 -6.17 -14.63 -3.65
CA SER A 101 -7.18 -14.10 -2.74
C SER A 101 -7.32 -12.59 -2.96
N ILE A 102 -8.57 -12.11 -2.99
CA ILE A 102 -8.94 -10.70 -3.14
C ILE A 102 -9.75 -10.33 -1.90
N THR A 103 -9.22 -9.45 -1.06
CA THR A 103 -9.86 -9.07 0.20
C THR A 103 -10.05 -7.56 0.27
N PRO A 104 -11.26 -7.05 0.00
CA PRO A 104 -11.61 -5.66 0.29
C PRO A 104 -11.64 -5.45 1.80
N LEU A 105 -10.86 -4.50 2.32
CA LEU A 105 -10.78 -4.31 3.77
C LEU A 105 -12.10 -3.82 4.39
N ILE A 106 -12.95 -3.18 3.61
CA ILE A 106 -14.31 -2.80 4.06
C ILE A 106 -15.19 -4.01 4.37
N GLU A 107 -14.91 -5.18 3.81
CA GLU A 107 -15.67 -6.42 3.99
C GLU A 107 -15.15 -7.28 5.15
N CYS A 108 -14.03 -6.89 5.79
CA CYS A 108 -13.44 -7.64 6.91
C CYS A 108 -14.24 -7.56 8.24
N GLY A 109 -15.42 -6.97 8.24
CA GLY A 109 -16.24 -6.89 9.45
C GLY A 109 -15.73 -5.93 10.52
N ILE A 110 -14.85 -4.99 10.16
CA ILE A 110 -14.24 -4.00 11.06
C ILE A 110 -15.33 -3.07 11.60
N ASP A 111 -15.46 -2.97 12.91
CA ASP A 111 -16.42 -2.06 13.51
C ASP A 111 -16.04 -0.58 13.30
N LYS A 112 -17.04 0.32 13.42
CA LYS A 112 -16.83 1.76 13.15
C LYS A 112 -15.77 2.40 14.05
N SER A 113 -15.58 1.91 15.28
CA SER A 113 -14.59 2.45 16.21
C SER A 113 -13.17 2.01 15.83
N ALA A 114 -13.02 0.74 15.46
CA ALA A 114 -11.79 0.19 14.93
C ALA A 114 -11.39 0.86 13.61
N LEU A 115 -12.34 1.02 12.70
CA LEU A 115 -12.10 1.69 11.41
C LEU A 115 -11.60 3.13 11.60
N LYS A 116 -12.25 3.91 12.48
CA LYS A 116 -11.84 5.27 12.81
C LYS A 116 -10.45 5.32 13.48
N PHE A 117 -10.15 4.33 14.32
CA PHE A 117 -8.85 4.19 14.95
C PHE A 117 -7.77 3.85 13.90
N LEU A 118 -8.01 2.81 13.10
CA LEU A 118 -7.06 2.32 12.09
C LEU A 118 -6.75 3.39 11.04
N ASN A 119 -7.73 4.12 10.54
CA ASN A 119 -7.52 5.22 9.59
C ASN A 119 -6.63 6.35 10.14
N ARG A 120 -6.49 6.48 11.45
CA ARG A 120 -5.60 7.46 12.09
C ARG A 120 -4.23 6.89 12.44
N TRP A 121 -4.17 5.58 12.69
CA TRP A 121 -3.01 4.90 13.23
C TRP A 121 -2.15 4.20 12.16
N LEU A 122 -2.73 3.87 11.02
CA LEU A 122 -2.00 3.29 9.89
C LEU A 122 -1.14 4.36 9.23
N ASP A 123 0.12 4.36 9.58
CA ASP A 123 1.19 5.11 8.90
C ASP A 123 1.97 4.18 7.95
N ALA A 124 2.92 4.74 7.22
CA ALA A 124 3.72 3.99 6.25
C ALA A 124 4.51 2.81 6.88
N THR A 125 4.80 2.85 8.18
CA THR A 125 5.49 1.75 8.88
C THR A 125 4.53 0.62 9.23
N LYS A 126 3.30 0.94 9.61
CA LYS A 126 2.28 -0.03 10.00
C LYS A 126 1.57 -0.64 8.79
N THR A 127 1.40 0.10 7.70
CA THR A 127 0.84 -0.44 6.45
C THR A 127 1.73 -1.49 5.81
N ALA A 128 2.98 -1.65 6.24
CA ALA A 128 3.82 -2.79 5.88
C ALA A 128 3.15 -4.14 6.18
N LEU A 129 2.20 -4.19 7.13
CA LEU A 129 1.40 -5.38 7.44
C LEU A 129 0.66 -5.95 6.22
N PHE A 130 0.23 -5.12 5.26
CA PHE A 130 -0.48 -5.56 4.06
C PHE A 130 0.44 -6.21 3.01
N PHE A 131 1.76 -6.01 3.13
CA PHE A 131 2.76 -6.51 2.19
C PHE A 131 3.56 -7.70 2.73
N SER A 132 3.26 -8.13 3.95
CA SER A 132 3.95 -9.23 4.64
C SER A 132 3.17 -10.52 4.52
N LYS A 133 3.87 -11.67 4.48
CA LYS A 133 3.26 -13.01 4.57
C LYS A 133 2.75 -13.34 5.97
N GLY A 134 3.28 -12.66 6.97
CA GLY A 134 2.87 -12.79 8.36
C GLY A 134 3.35 -11.61 9.18
N ASN A 135 2.66 -11.32 10.28
CA ASN A 135 2.95 -10.18 11.12
C ASN A 135 3.10 -10.60 12.59
N ILE A 136 4.11 -10.06 13.27
CA ILE A 136 4.30 -10.16 14.69
C ILE A 136 4.04 -8.77 15.27
N PHE A 137 2.93 -8.64 15.99
CA PHE A 137 2.62 -7.41 16.70
C PHE A 137 3.32 -7.38 18.05
N VAL A 138 3.98 -6.27 18.34
CA VAL A 138 4.71 -6.06 19.59
C VAL A 138 4.26 -4.76 20.25
N GLU A 139 4.34 -4.72 21.57
CA GLU A 139 3.84 -3.61 22.37
C GLU A 139 4.72 -2.38 22.29
N GLY A 140 6.04 -2.59 22.21
CA GLY A 140 7.00 -1.50 22.27
C GLY A 140 8.25 -1.70 21.42
N ILE A 141 9.11 -0.69 21.50
CA ILE A 141 10.34 -0.61 20.71
C ILE A 141 11.36 -1.68 21.12
N ALA A 142 11.36 -2.10 22.39
CA ALA A 142 12.30 -3.10 22.90
C ALA A 142 12.08 -4.45 22.20
N GLU A 143 10.84 -4.91 22.10
CA GLU A 143 10.46 -6.13 21.42
C GLU A 143 10.68 -6.01 19.91
N ALA A 144 10.37 -4.84 19.33
CA ALA A 144 10.56 -4.60 17.91
C ALA A 144 12.03 -4.73 17.48
N ILE A 145 12.97 -4.39 18.36
CA ILE A 145 14.41 -4.54 18.12
C ILE A 145 14.89 -5.96 18.48
N LEU A 146 14.43 -6.50 19.60
CA LEU A 146 14.96 -7.75 20.15
C LEU A 146 14.46 -8.99 19.38
N ILE A 147 13.18 -9.03 19.01
CA ILE A 147 12.58 -10.20 18.34
C ILE A 147 13.27 -10.54 17.01
N PRO A 148 13.55 -9.60 16.09
CA PRO A 148 14.29 -9.91 14.87
C PRO A 148 15.69 -10.50 15.14
N GLU A 149 16.42 -9.98 16.15
CA GLU A 149 17.76 -10.47 16.47
C GLU A 149 17.73 -11.87 17.10
N LEU A 150 16.79 -12.13 18.01
CA LEU A 150 16.59 -13.47 18.58
C LEU A 150 16.17 -14.47 17.49
N ALA A 151 15.29 -14.06 16.58
CA ALA A 151 14.87 -14.90 15.47
C ALA A 151 16.04 -15.24 14.55
N LYS A 152 16.93 -14.30 14.24
CA LYS A 152 18.16 -14.58 13.45
C LYS A 152 19.03 -15.63 14.12
N ILE A 153 19.25 -15.52 15.44
CA ILE A 153 20.07 -16.49 16.19
C ILE A 153 19.41 -17.88 16.14
N TYR A 154 18.10 -17.94 16.36
CA TYR A 154 17.36 -19.21 16.35
C TYR A 154 17.33 -19.84 14.96
N LEU A 155 16.96 -19.07 13.94
CA LEU A 155 16.83 -19.56 12.55
C LEU A 155 18.18 -19.99 11.96
N ARG A 156 19.29 -19.33 12.30
CA ARG A 156 20.63 -19.76 11.90
C ARG A 156 20.97 -21.14 12.46
N LYS A 157 20.69 -21.39 13.75
CA LYS A 157 20.88 -22.72 14.35
C LYS A 157 20.02 -23.79 13.66
N GLN A 158 18.77 -23.47 13.33
CA GLN A 158 17.87 -24.38 12.60
C GLN A 158 18.38 -24.65 11.19
N LYS A 159 18.93 -23.64 10.52
CA LYS A 159 19.53 -23.76 9.18
C LYS A 159 20.78 -24.64 9.19
N GLU A 160 21.66 -24.48 10.20
CA GLU A 160 22.85 -25.31 10.41
C GLU A 160 22.47 -26.77 10.69
N ALA A 161 21.35 -26.99 11.39
CA ALA A 161 20.78 -28.32 11.63
C ALA A 161 20.03 -28.91 10.40
N GLY A 162 19.94 -28.20 9.28
CA GLY A 162 19.23 -28.63 8.07
C GLY A 162 17.71 -28.61 8.15
N LEU A 163 17.13 -27.99 9.19
CA LEU A 163 15.69 -27.97 9.45
C LEU A 163 14.96 -26.85 8.71
N THR A 164 15.67 -25.82 8.27
CA THR A 164 15.12 -24.71 7.49
C THR A 164 16.13 -24.17 6.48
N LYS A 165 15.64 -23.44 5.46
CA LYS A 165 16.48 -22.72 4.50
C LYS A 165 16.60 -21.23 4.84
N ILE A 166 15.69 -20.70 5.65
CA ILE A 166 15.64 -19.28 6.03
C ILE A 166 16.51 -19.00 7.25
N SER A 167 17.03 -17.77 7.34
CA SER A 167 17.93 -17.32 8.41
C SER A 167 17.44 -16.05 9.12
N SER A 168 16.36 -15.45 8.68
CA SER A 168 15.77 -14.26 9.30
C SER A 168 14.26 -14.18 9.08
N LEU A 169 13.58 -13.31 9.82
CA LEU A 169 12.15 -13.05 9.65
C LEU A 169 11.86 -12.40 8.28
N GLU A 170 12.75 -11.54 7.82
CA GLU A 170 12.64 -10.88 6.52
C GLU A 170 12.68 -11.90 5.37
N GLU A 171 13.59 -12.90 5.44
CA GLU A 171 13.63 -14.01 4.46
C GLU A 171 12.35 -14.84 4.50
N ALA A 172 11.70 -14.94 5.66
CA ALA A 172 10.41 -15.59 5.80
C ALA A 172 9.23 -14.74 5.27
N GLY A 173 9.46 -13.46 5.01
CA GLY A 173 8.41 -12.49 4.67
C GLY A 173 7.58 -12.05 5.88
N ILE A 174 8.14 -12.14 7.09
CA ILE A 174 7.48 -11.77 8.34
C ILE A 174 7.94 -10.38 8.77
N SER A 175 6.98 -9.50 9.05
CA SER A 175 7.23 -8.17 9.60
C SER A 175 6.95 -8.12 11.10
N VAL A 176 7.78 -7.36 11.84
CA VAL A 176 7.54 -7.03 13.24
C VAL A 176 6.99 -5.61 13.32
N ILE A 177 5.77 -5.49 13.80
CA ILE A 177 5.01 -4.24 13.81
C ILE A 177 4.91 -3.72 15.26
N ASN A 178 5.58 -2.60 15.52
CA ASN A 178 5.46 -1.94 16.83
C ASN A 178 4.13 -1.19 16.93
N MET A 179 3.32 -1.60 17.89
CA MET A 179 2.00 -1.04 18.15
C MET A 179 2.03 0.24 18.98
N ASN A 180 3.16 0.52 19.66
CA ASN A 180 3.30 1.63 20.62
C ASN A 180 2.17 1.66 21.67
N GLY A 181 1.78 0.48 22.20
CA GLY A 181 0.73 0.32 23.18
C GLY A 181 -0.09 -0.96 23.00
N ILE A 182 -1.22 -1.01 23.69
CA ILE A 182 -2.05 -2.21 23.87
C ILE A 182 -3.26 -2.32 22.92
N TYR A 183 -3.28 -1.60 21.83
CA TYR A 183 -4.45 -1.51 20.94
C TYR A 183 -4.53 -2.66 19.91
N PHE A 184 -4.00 -3.83 20.24
CA PHE A 184 -3.97 -5.02 19.38
C PHE A 184 -5.35 -5.42 18.85
N HIS A 185 -6.40 -5.31 19.66
CA HIS A 185 -7.75 -5.74 19.33
C HIS A 185 -8.32 -5.04 18.10
N TYR A 186 -7.95 -3.79 17.82
CA TYR A 186 -8.38 -3.09 16.60
C TYR A 186 -7.70 -3.65 15.35
N PHE A 187 -6.43 -4.03 15.48
CA PHE A 187 -5.70 -4.63 14.38
C PHE A 187 -6.10 -6.08 14.13
N MET A 188 -6.47 -6.81 15.17
CA MET A 188 -6.92 -8.20 15.02
C MET A 188 -8.20 -8.31 14.18
N GLN A 189 -9.07 -7.31 14.22
CA GLN A 189 -10.26 -7.28 13.36
C GLN A 189 -9.93 -7.26 11.86
N LEU A 190 -8.73 -6.76 11.47
CA LEU A 190 -8.27 -6.88 10.08
C LEU A 190 -8.06 -8.34 9.65
N TYR A 191 -7.71 -9.23 10.59
CA TYR A 191 -7.39 -10.62 10.31
C TYR A 191 -8.56 -11.58 10.51
N ASP A 192 -9.65 -11.14 11.14
CA ASP A 192 -10.85 -11.96 11.30
C ASP A 192 -11.59 -12.16 9.96
N GLY A 193 -11.30 -11.34 8.97
CA GLY A 193 -11.86 -11.41 7.61
C GLY A 193 -10.88 -11.90 6.53
N TYR A 194 -9.65 -12.28 6.92
CA TYR A 194 -8.61 -12.81 6.01
C TYR A 194 -8.65 -14.32 5.90
#